data_4146ef3e970dfd643b26fa43ec2a43f4
#
_entry.id   4146ef3e970dfd643b26fa43ec2a43f4
#
_cell.length_a   1.000
_cell.length_b   1.000
_cell.length_c   1.000
_cell.angle_alpha   90.00
_cell.angle_beta   90.00
_cell.angle_gamma   90.00
#
_symmetry.space_group_name_H-M   'P 1'
#
loop_
_entity.id
_entity.type
_entity.pdbx_description
1 polymer ?
#
loop_
_entity_poly.entity_id
_entity_poly.type
_entity_poly.pdbx_seq_one_letter_code
_entity_poly.pdbx_strand_id
1 'polypeptide(L)'
;GISSATVVFVLPVSMSSATMARVGQAIGQENPVLARTRGFLGLSCSLALVVPSILVILTVPQWVAGLYTPEINVIQAAIPLLFAVAFLQLFDATYITAQGALRGLKDVNGPLFISFSFWFVGLPTAWWLGIEMGQGAVGLWWGMVAGIAVTAVLLVWRLHWRSARTIREARA
;
A
#
# COMPACT_ATOMS: atom_id res chain seq x y z
N GLY A 1 5.24 -20.98 14.61
CA GLY A 1 5.31 -19.59 15.04
C GLY A 1 4.70 -18.69 13.98
N ILE A 2 3.97 -17.66 14.42
CA ILE A 2 3.46 -16.64 13.51
C ILE A 2 4.67 -15.89 12.98
N SER A 3 4.84 -15.89 11.65
CA SER A 3 5.96 -15.19 11.02
C SER A 3 5.84 -13.67 11.28
N SER A 4 6.95 -13.01 11.60
CA SER A 4 6.99 -11.54 11.78
C SER A 4 6.42 -10.78 10.58
N ALA A 5 6.57 -11.32 9.37
CA ALA A 5 5.96 -10.80 8.16
C ALA A 5 4.42 -10.76 8.23
N THR A 6 3.79 -11.75 8.87
CA THR A 6 2.33 -11.81 9.02
C THR A 6 1.81 -10.67 9.90
N VAL A 7 2.52 -10.34 10.98
CA VAL A 7 2.13 -9.23 11.89
C VAL A 7 2.14 -7.90 11.16
N VAL A 8 3.18 -7.63 10.37
CA VAL A 8 3.33 -6.40 9.61
C VAL A 8 2.22 -6.25 8.55
N PHE A 9 1.81 -7.35 7.92
CA PHE A 9 0.75 -7.34 6.90
C PHE A 9 -0.66 -7.17 7.50
N VAL A 10 -0.91 -7.69 8.71
CA VAL A 10 -2.22 -7.59 9.37
C VAL A 10 -2.60 -6.15 9.73
N LEU A 11 -1.63 -5.29 10.05
CA LEU A 11 -1.89 -3.90 10.44
C LEU A 11 -2.57 -3.08 9.33
N PRO A 12 -2.06 -3.01 8.08
CA PRO A 12 -2.74 -2.31 6.99
C PRO A 12 -4.13 -2.87 6.66
N VAL A 13 -4.30 -4.19 6.72
CA VAL A 13 -5.60 -4.85 6.45
C VAL A 13 -6.63 -4.46 7.51
N SER A 14 -6.23 -4.45 8.79
CA SER A 14 -7.11 -4.03 9.90
C SER A 14 -7.49 -2.56 9.77
N MET A 15 -6.53 -1.70 9.40
CA MET A 15 -6.79 -0.28 9.15
C MET A 15 -7.72 -0.05 7.95
N SER A 16 -7.59 -0.84 6.89
CA SER A 16 -8.50 -0.82 5.74
C SER A 16 -9.93 -1.12 6.15
N SER A 17 -10.14 -2.18 6.93
CA SER A 17 -11.46 -2.58 7.42
C SER A 17 -12.07 -1.53 8.34
N ALA A 18 -11.28 -0.98 9.26
CA ALA A 18 -11.71 0.11 10.15
C ALA A 18 -12.07 1.38 9.37
N THR A 19 -11.26 1.74 8.37
CA THR A 19 -11.50 2.91 7.51
C THR A 19 -12.78 2.72 6.69
N MET A 20 -12.97 1.53 6.09
CA MET A 20 -14.18 1.20 5.35
C MET A 20 -15.44 1.36 6.22
N ALA A 21 -15.43 0.81 7.44
CA ALA A 21 -16.56 0.91 8.36
C ALA A 21 -16.86 2.36 8.76
N ARG A 22 -15.83 3.14 9.09
CA ARG A 22 -15.97 4.53 9.49
C ARG A 22 -16.43 5.46 8.37
N VAL A 23 -15.96 5.24 7.16
CA VAL A 23 -16.40 5.97 5.97
C VAL A 23 -17.85 5.59 5.65
N GLY A 24 -18.20 4.29 5.68
CA GLY A 24 -19.56 3.80 5.46
C GLY A 24 -20.56 4.35 6.46
N GLN A 25 -20.20 4.42 7.75
CA GLN A 25 -21.02 5.06 8.79
C GLN A 25 -21.27 6.55 8.51
N ALA A 26 -20.25 7.29 8.05
CA ALA A 26 -20.41 8.70 7.74
C ALA A 26 -21.32 8.92 6.52
N ILE A 27 -21.27 8.04 5.52
CA ILE A 27 -22.20 8.04 4.38
C ILE A 27 -23.63 7.71 4.84
N GLY A 28 -23.79 6.74 5.75
CA GLY A 28 -25.11 6.42 6.33
C GLY A 28 -25.71 7.54 7.19
N GLN A 29 -24.86 8.44 7.71
CA GLN A 29 -25.25 9.66 8.43
C GLN A 29 -25.47 10.86 7.49
N GLU A 30 -25.49 10.65 6.18
CA GLU A 30 -25.62 11.69 5.15
C GLU A 30 -24.58 12.83 5.28
N ASN A 31 -23.41 12.51 5.84
CA ASN A 31 -22.32 13.47 6.04
C ASN A 31 -21.10 13.14 5.17
N PRO A 32 -21.09 13.58 3.90
CA PRO A 32 -20.00 13.27 2.96
C PRO A 32 -18.69 13.99 3.31
N VAL A 33 -18.74 15.12 4.02
CA VAL A 33 -17.54 15.83 4.48
C VAL A 33 -16.82 14.97 5.53
N LEU A 34 -17.59 14.43 6.48
CA LEU A 34 -17.06 13.52 7.50
C LEU A 34 -16.52 12.22 6.88
N ALA A 35 -17.17 11.69 5.85
CA ALA A 35 -16.72 10.51 5.13
C ALA A 35 -15.35 10.74 4.48
N ARG A 36 -15.15 11.88 3.82
CA ARG A 36 -13.87 12.30 3.25
C ARG A 36 -12.78 12.39 4.33
N THR A 37 -13.05 13.10 5.42
CA THR A 37 -12.10 13.27 6.52
C THR A 37 -11.69 11.92 7.11
N ARG A 38 -12.65 11.03 7.36
CA ARG A 38 -12.36 9.68 7.88
C ARG A 38 -11.55 8.83 6.91
N GLY A 39 -11.76 8.96 5.60
CA GLY A 39 -10.98 8.27 4.58
C GLY A 39 -9.51 8.69 4.60
N PHE A 40 -9.22 9.99 4.63
CA PHE A 40 -7.85 10.51 4.69
C PHE A 40 -7.19 10.28 6.05
N LEU A 41 -7.92 10.37 7.15
CA LEU A 41 -7.41 10.00 8.48
C LEU A 41 -7.02 8.52 8.53
N GLY A 42 -7.81 7.63 7.94
CA GLY A 42 -7.46 6.21 7.83
C GLY A 42 -6.15 5.99 7.08
N LEU A 43 -5.93 6.71 5.96
CA LEU A 43 -4.68 6.69 5.21
C LEU A 43 -3.49 7.16 6.07
N SER A 44 -3.62 8.31 6.74
CA SER A 44 -2.58 8.86 7.60
C SER A 44 -2.22 7.92 8.76
N CYS A 45 -3.24 7.34 9.41
CA CYS A 45 -3.03 6.36 10.48
C CYS A 45 -2.33 5.09 9.97
N SER A 46 -2.74 4.58 8.80
CA SER A 46 -2.11 3.40 8.20
C SER A 46 -0.64 3.64 7.89
N LEU A 47 -0.31 4.81 7.32
CA LEU A 47 1.07 5.21 7.05
C LEU A 47 1.87 5.36 8.35
N ALA A 48 1.30 6.00 9.37
CA ALA A 48 1.96 6.17 10.67
C ALA A 48 2.29 4.81 11.34
N LEU A 49 1.46 3.79 11.13
CA LEU A 49 1.69 2.45 11.67
C LEU A 49 2.80 1.68 10.94
N VAL A 50 3.00 1.90 9.64
CA VAL A 50 4.03 1.18 8.88
C VAL A 50 5.37 1.92 8.86
N VAL A 51 5.41 3.23 9.08
CA VAL A 51 6.64 4.03 9.12
C VAL A 51 7.69 3.50 10.09
N PRO A 52 7.37 3.11 11.34
CA PRO A 52 8.38 2.56 12.25
C PRO A 52 9.07 1.31 11.70
N SER A 53 8.33 0.37 11.09
CA SER A 53 8.92 -0.83 10.51
C SER A 53 9.79 -0.51 9.29
N ILE A 54 9.38 0.45 8.47
CA ILE A 54 10.16 0.94 7.33
C ILE A 54 11.48 1.57 7.83
N LEU A 55 11.41 2.41 8.85
CA LEU A 55 12.60 3.03 9.44
C LEU A 55 13.58 1.99 9.98
N VAL A 56 13.10 0.94 10.66
CA VAL A 56 13.96 -0.16 11.12
C VAL A 56 14.63 -0.85 9.95
N ILE A 57 13.91 -1.17 8.88
CA ILE A 57 14.47 -1.82 7.69
C ILE A 57 15.52 -0.93 7.01
N LEU A 58 15.28 0.38 6.93
CA LEU A 58 16.20 1.31 6.26
C LEU A 58 17.44 1.65 7.10
N THR A 59 17.32 1.69 8.44
CA THR A 59 18.43 2.08 9.31
C THR A 59 19.34 0.92 9.71
N VAL A 60 18.77 -0.28 9.88
CA VAL A 60 19.51 -1.46 10.35
C VAL A 60 19.20 -2.71 9.50
N PRO A 61 19.34 -2.65 8.16
CA PRO A 61 18.97 -3.76 7.28
C PRO A 61 19.75 -5.05 7.57
N GLN A 62 21.00 -4.93 8.00
CA GLN A 62 21.86 -6.06 8.36
C GLN A 62 21.31 -6.82 9.56
N TRP A 63 20.83 -6.11 10.57
CA TRP A 63 20.22 -6.71 11.75
C TRP A 63 18.92 -7.42 11.41
N VAL A 64 18.07 -6.81 10.58
CA VAL A 64 16.83 -7.42 10.09
C VAL A 64 17.13 -8.70 9.29
N ALA A 65 18.09 -8.67 8.36
CA ALA A 65 18.49 -9.85 7.60
C ALA A 65 19.10 -10.94 8.50
N GLY A 66 19.89 -10.56 9.50
CA GLY A 66 20.52 -11.46 10.46
C GLY A 66 19.54 -12.23 11.37
N LEU A 67 18.28 -11.75 11.50
CA LEU A 67 17.22 -12.51 12.20
C LEU A 67 16.77 -13.77 11.43
N TYR A 68 17.03 -13.83 10.12
CA TYR A 68 16.60 -14.93 9.25
C TYR A 68 17.74 -15.91 8.93
N THR A 69 18.98 -15.42 8.89
CA THR A 69 20.15 -16.27 8.55
C THR A 69 21.42 -15.71 9.19
N PRO A 70 22.35 -16.58 9.67
CA PRO A 70 23.66 -16.18 10.16
C PRO A 70 24.70 -16.00 9.02
N GLU A 71 24.34 -16.35 7.77
CA GLU A 71 25.29 -16.32 6.66
C GLU A 71 25.47 -14.91 6.11
N ILE A 72 26.69 -14.37 6.21
CA ILE A 72 27.04 -13.00 5.83
C ILE A 72 26.81 -12.71 4.34
N ASN A 73 27.08 -13.69 3.47
CA ASN A 73 26.87 -13.56 2.03
C ASN A 73 25.39 -13.41 1.67
N VAL A 74 24.52 -14.16 2.37
CA VAL A 74 23.08 -14.10 2.20
C VAL A 74 22.54 -12.77 2.74
N ILE A 75 23.06 -12.30 3.88
CA ILE A 75 22.69 -10.99 4.45
C ILE A 75 23.00 -9.86 3.47
N GLN A 76 24.19 -9.85 2.86
CA GLN A 76 24.57 -8.82 1.90
C GLN A 76 23.70 -8.85 0.64
N ALA A 77 23.36 -10.03 0.14
CA ALA A 77 22.46 -10.17 -1.00
C ALA A 77 21.02 -9.76 -0.68
N ALA A 78 20.58 -9.86 0.58
CA ALA A 78 19.23 -9.50 1.02
C ALA A 78 19.03 -7.99 1.20
N ILE A 79 20.08 -7.21 1.45
CA ILE A 79 19.96 -5.76 1.72
C ILE A 79 19.23 -5.01 0.59
N PRO A 80 19.59 -5.15 -0.70
CA PRO A 80 18.86 -4.46 -1.78
C PRO A 80 17.38 -4.87 -1.86
N LEU A 81 17.07 -6.12 -1.53
CA LEU A 81 15.70 -6.63 -1.48
C LEU A 81 14.91 -6.02 -0.31
N LEU A 82 15.55 -5.85 0.85
CA LEU A 82 14.92 -5.21 2.01
C LEU A 82 14.56 -3.76 1.72
N PHE A 83 15.38 -3.02 0.98
CA PHE A 83 15.01 -1.67 0.53
C PHE A 83 13.77 -1.70 -0.37
N ALA A 84 13.72 -2.60 -1.34
CA ALA A 84 12.53 -2.76 -2.18
C ALA A 84 11.29 -3.12 -1.35
N VAL A 85 11.42 -4.02 -0.36
CA VAL A 85 10.34 -4.38 0.58
C VAL A 85 9.86 -3.20 1.41
N ALA A 86 10.76 -2.33 1.88
CA ALA A 86 10.39 -1.13 2.64
C ALA A 86 9.51 -0.18 1.81
N PHE A 87 9.88 0.07 0.54
CA PHE A 87 9.08 0.87 -0.38
C PHE A 87 7.77 0.17 -0.76
N LEU A 88 7.82 -1.13 -1.01
CA LEU A 88 6.62 -1.92 -1.27
C LEU A 88 5.61 -1.79 -0.14
N GLN A 89 6.04 -1.91 1.11
CA GLN A 89 5.21 -1.80 2.31
C GLN A 89 4.52 -0.44 2.42
N LEU A 90 5.22 0.65 2.06
CA LEU A 90 4.66 2.00 2.06
C LEU A 90 3.48 2.13 1.08
N PHE A 91 3.69 1.69 -0.16
CA PHE A 91 2.68 1.75 -1.20
C PHE A 91 1.56 0.74 -0.99
N ASP A 92 1.86 -0.44 -0.44
CA ASP A 92 0.88 -1.46 -0.12
C ASP A 92 -0.09 -1.01 0.98
N ALA A 93 0.42 -0.41 2.06
CA ALA A 93 -0.42 0.18 3.10
C ALA A 93 -1.34 1.28 2.55
N THR A 94 -0.83 2.11 1.66
CA THR A 94 -1.61 3.15 0.97
C THR A 94 -2.68 2.53 0.08
N TYR A 95 -2.32 1.55 -0.74
CA TYR A 95 -3.20 0.82 -1.65
C TYR A 95 -4.35 0.16 -0.89
N ILE A 96 -4.05 -0.66 0.13
CA ILE A 96 -5.06 -1.42 0.89
C ILE A 96 -6.02 -0.48 1.61
N THR A 97 -5.52 0.60 2.22
CA THR A 97 -6.36 1.54 2.98
C THR A 97 -7.21 2.43 2.07
N ALA A 98 -6.66 2.92 0.95
CA ALA A 98 -7.43 3.67 -0.05
C ALA A 98 -8.55 2.83 -0.65
N GLN A 99 -8.29 1.54 -0.90
CA GLN A 99 -9.29 0.59 -1.37
C GLN A 99 -10.42 0.41 -0.34
N GLY A 100 -10.08 0.31 0.96
CA GLY A 100 -11.06 0.25 2.04
C GLY A 100 -11.93 1.51 2.11
N ALA A 101 -11.31 2.70 2.03
CA ALA A 101 -12.03 3.97 2.02
C ALA A 101 -13.00 4.08 0.83
N LEU A 102 -12.59 3.70 -0.37
CA LEU A 102 -13.43 3.69 -1.58
C LEU A 102 -14.61 2.71 -1.47
N ARG A 103 -14.39 1.53 -0.91
CA ARG A 103 -15.48 0.58 -0.60
C ARG A 103 -16.47 1.18 0.39
N GLY A 104 -16.01 1.92 1.40
CA GLY A 104 -16.87 2.67 2.32
C GLY A 104 -17.72 3.75 1.62
N LEU A 105 -17.22 4.35 0.52
CA LEU A 105 -17.96 5.25 -0.37
C LEU A 105 -18.89 4.53 -1.36
N LYS A 106 -19.08 3.21 -1.23
CA LYS A 106 -19.82 2.33 -2.15
C LYS A 106 -19.24 2.29 -3.57
N ASP A 107 -17.95 2.64 -3.72
CA ASP A 107 -17.23 2.54 -4.98
C ASP A 107 -16.39 1.26 -5.00
N VAL A 108 -16.97 0.18 -5.49
CA VAL A 108 -16.32 -1.14 -5.56
C VAL A 108 -15.66 -1.38 -6.91
N ASN A 109 -16.32 -0.94 -8.00
CA ASN A 109 -15.85 -1.21 -9.35
C ASN A 109 -14.59 -0.43 -9.71
N GLY A 110 -14.49 0.81 -9.24
CA GLY A 110 -13.34 1.65 -9.51
C GLY A 110 -12.01 1.09 -9.01
N PRO A 111 -11.92 0.74 -7.72
CA PRO A 111 -10.73 0.07 -7.19
C PRO A 111 -10.39 -1.23 -7.90
N LEU A 112 -11.39 -2.01 -8.31
CA LEU A 112 -11.17 -3.24 -9.05
C LEU A 112 -10.43 -2.98 -10.38
N PHE A 113 -10.94 -2.06 -11.20
CA PHE A 113 -10.29 -1.72 -12.48
C PHE A 113 -8.90 -1.09 -12.28
N ILE A 114 -8.73 -0.23 -11.27
CA ILE A 114 -7.42 0.37 -10.98
C ILE A 114 -6.42 -0.69 -10.54
N SER A 115 -6.84 -1.73 -9.80
CA SER A 115 -5.96 -2.82 -9.38
C SER A 115 -5.34 -3.58 -10.56
N PHE A 116 -5.98 -3.61 -11.72
CA PHE A 116 -5.36 -4.17 -12.93
C PHE A 116 -4.14 -3.38 -13.40
N SER A 117 -4.03 -2.09 -13.06
CA SER A 117 -2.84 -1.30 -13.42
C SER A 117 -1.55 -1.87 -12.82
N PHE A 118 -1.63 -2.55 -11.67
CA PHE A 118 -0.50 -3.29 -11.11
C PHE A 118 0.09 -4.30 -12.09
N TRP A 119 -0.78 -5.07 -12.77
CA TRP A 119 -0.35 -6.08 -13.73
C TRP A 119 0.21 -5.46 -15.01
N PHE A 120 -0.40 -4.38 -15.51
CA PHE A 120 0.03 -3.70 -16.74
C PHE A 120 1.30 -2.88 -16.57
N VAL A 121 1.60 -2.37 -15.39
CA VAL A 121 2.81 -1.59 -15.11
C VAL A 121 3.86 -2.45 -14.40
N GLY A 122 3.45 -3.18 -13.36
CA GLY A 122 4.37 -3.94 -12.52
C GLY A 122 5.05 -5.08 -13.26
N LEU A 123 4.31 -5.91 -14.01
CA LEU A 123 4.91 -7.05 -14.71
C LEU A 123 5.87 -6.62 -15.83
N PRO A 124 5.52 -5.70 -16.76
CA PRO A 124 6.45 -5.27 -17.79
C PRO A 124 7.71 -4.60 -17.20
N THR A 125 7.54 -3.78 -16.16
CA THR A 125 8.67 -3.13 -15.49
C THR A 125 9.55 -4.16 -14.78
N ALA A 126 8.96 -5.14 -14.10
CA ALA A 126 9.70 -6.21 -13.45
C ALA A 126 10.47 -7.06 -14.46
N TRP A 127 9.85 -7.41 -15.58
CA TRP A 127 10.50 -8.15 -16.65
C TRP A 127 11.67 -7.36 -17.24
N TRP A 128 11.45 -6.08 -17.54
CA TRP A 128 12.49 -5.21 -18.11
C TRP A 128 13.68 -5.01 -17.17
N LEU A 129 13.42 -4.65 -15.89
CA LEU A 129 14.49 -4.46 -14.90
C LEU A 129 15.17 -5.77 -14.51
N GLY A 130 14.41 -6.85 -14.35
CA GLY A 130 14.93 -8.14 -13.89
C GLY A 130 15.71 -8.90 -14.96
N ILE A 131 15.20 -8.91 -16.18
CA ILE A 131 15.74 -9.73 -17.28
C ILE A 131 16.57 -8.89 -18.24
N GLU A 132 15.99 -7.86 -18.85
CA GLU A 132 16.69 -7.05 -19.87
C GLU A 132 17.87 -6.26 -19.29
N MET A 133 17.70 -5.65 -18.11
CA MET A 133 18.78 -4.94 -17.43
C MET A 133 19.67 -5.85 -16.58
N GLY A 134 19.38 -7.14 -16.50
CA GLY A 134 20.20 -8.13 -15.79
C GLY A 134 20.25 -7.96 -14.26
N GLN A 135 19.33 -7.19 -13.66
CA GLN A 135 19.31 -6.96 -12.21
C GLN A 135 18.76 -8.16 -11.40
N GLY A 136 18.31 -9.21 -12.08
CA GLY A 136 17.81 -10.45 -11.44
C GLY A 136 16.65 -10.18 -10.47
N ALA A 137 16.73 -10.80 -9.29
CA ALA A 137 15.68 -10.71 -8.28
C ALA A 137 15.42 -9.27 -7.81
N VAL A 138 16.46 -8.45 -7.70
CA VAL A 138 16.33 -7.04 -7.27
C VAL A 138 15.46 -6.24 -8.26
N GLY A 139 15.72 -6.41 -9.55
CA GLY A 139 14.95 -5.75 -10.60
C GLY A 139 13.48 -6.18 -10.62
N LEU A 140 13.21 -7.48 -10.39
CA LEU A 140 11.84 -7.99 -10.27
C LEU A 140 11.09 -7.31 -9.12
N TRP A 141 11.71 -7.18 -7.95
CA TRP A 141 11.10 -6.51 -6.78
C TRP A 141 10.84 -5.02 -7.03
N TRP A 142 11.77 -4.30 -7.65
CA TRP A 142 11.58 -2.89 -8.00
C TRP A 142 10.46 -2.70 -9.03
N GLY A 143 10.30 -3.63 -9.96
CA GLY A 143 9.16 -3.62 -10.88
C GLY A 143 7.82 -3.79 -10.17
N MET A 144 7.74 -4.67 -9.16
CA MET A 144 6.56 -4.81 -8.31
C MET A 144 6.28 -3.52 -7.52
N VAL A 145 7.33 -2.88 -6.96
CA VAL A 145 7.19 -1.58 -6.28
C VAL A 145 6.62 -0.52 -7.22
N ALA A 146 7.11 -0.44 -8.46
CA ALA A 146 6.57 0.51 -9.45
C ALA A 146 5.10 0.26 -9.76
N GLY A 147 4.69 -1.00 -9.93
CA GLY A 147 3.30 -1.37 -10.18
C GLY A 147 2.37 -0.99 -9.04
N ILE A 148 2.75 -1.30 -7.79
CA ILE A 148 1.90 -0.98 -6.63
C ILE A 148 1.89 0.53 -6.34
N ALA A 149 2.99 1.24 -6.60
CA ALA A 149 3.07 2.69 -6.46
C ALA A 149 2.09 3.40 -7.39
N VAL A 150 2.07 3.03 -8.67
CA VAL A 150 1.11 3.58 -9.65
C VAL A 150 -0.32 3.28 -9.21
N THR A 151 -0.61 2.05 -8.80
CA THR A 151 -1.94 1.65 -8.35
C THR A 151 -2.37 2.43 -7.09
N ALA A 152 -1.48 2.60 -6.12
CA ALA A 152 -1.75 3.37 -4.89
C ALA A 152 -2.05 4.84 -5.20
N VAL A 153 -1.26 5.47 -6.07
CA VAL A 153 -1.48 6.87 -6.50
C VAL A 153 -2.83 7.04 -7.19
N LEU A 154 -3.17 6.13 -8.11
CA LEU A 154 -4.45 6.16 -8.81
C LEU A 154 -5.64 5.98 -7.85
N LEU A 155 -5.51 5.12 -6.84
CA LEU A 155 -6.56 4.92 -5.83
C LEU A 155 -6.74 6.14 -4.92
N VAL A 156 -5.65 6.77 -4.48
CA VAL A 156 -5.71 8.00 -3.68
C VAL A 156 -6.31 9.14 -4.50
N TRP A 157 -5.91 9.29 -5.76
CA TRP A 157 -6.50 10.26 -6.67
C TRP A 157 -8.01 10.03 -6.87
N ARG A 158 -8.42 8.77 -7.08
CA ARG A 158 -9.83 8.39 -7.18
C ARG A 158 -10.59 8.67 -5.88
N LEU A 159 -10.00 8.37 -4.73
CA LEU A 159 -10.61 8.67 -3.42
C LEU A 159 -10.85 10.18 -3.27
N HIS A 160 -9.87 11.00 -3.65
CA HIS A 160 -9.99 12.45 -3.63
C HIS A 160 -11.14 12.94 -4.54
N TRP A 161 -11.18 12.45 -5.78
CA TRP A 161 -12.19 12.83 -6.76
C TRP A 161 -13.59 12.36 -6.36
N ARG A 162 -13.73 11.11 -5.94
CA ARG A 162 -15.01 10.50 -5.55
C ARG A 162 -15.60 11.18 -4.31
N SER A 163 -14.79 11.39 -3.28
CA SER A 163 -15.23 12.08 -2.07
C SER A 163 -15.64 13.54 -2.33
N ALA A 164 -14.93 14.25 -3.22
CA ALA A 164 -15.30 15.60 -3.62
C ALA A 164 -16.64 15.63 -4.40
N ARG A 165 -16.86 14.65 -5.27
CA ARG A 165 -18.12 14.51 -6.03
C ARG A 165 -19.31 14.25 -5.10
N THR A 166 -19.18 13.34 -4.15
CA THR A 166 -20.23 13.04 -3.16
C THR A 166 -20.61 14.28 -2.33
N ILE A 167 -19.63 15.13 -1.99
CA ILE A 167 -19.90 16.40 -1.30
C ILE A 167 -20.71 17.37 -2.18
N ARG A 168 -20.42 17.45 -3.47
CA ARG A 168 -21.16 18.32 -4.40
C ARG A 168 -22.59 17.84 -4.61
N GLU A 169 -22.78 16.54 -4.77
CA GLU A 169 -24.11 15.91 -4.94
C GLU A 169 -25.00 16.10 -3.70
N ALA A 170 -24.42 16.16 -2.49
CA ALA A 170 -25.16 16.41 -1.26
C ALA A 170 -25.52 17.90 -1.02
N ARG A 171 -24.93 18.81 -1.81
CA ARG A 171 -25.19 20.27 -1.71
C ARG A 171 -26.16 20.78 -2.79
N ALA A 172 -26.41 19.98 -3.81
CA ALA A 172 -27.32 20.27 -4.92
C ALA A 172 -28.74 19.78 -4.62
#